data_346a1f17874a1076928a1aa25eb15caf
#
_entry.id   346a1f17874a1076928a1aa25eb15caf
#
_cell.length_a   1.000
_cell.length_b   1.000
_cell.length_c   1.000
_cell.angle_alpha   90.00
_cell.angle_beta   90.00
_cell.angle_gamma   90.00
#
_symmetry.space_group_name_H-M   'P 1'
#
loop_
_entity.id
_entity.type
_entity.pdbx_description
1 polymer ?
#
loop_
_entity_poly.entity_id
_entity_poly.type
_entity_poly.pdbx_seq_one_letter_code
_entity_poly.pdbx_strand_id
1 'polypeptide(L)'
;MSGSLFEKGRGKLENAYLNWLQTDPRFNRDEAWPRELFPKADFPFFRDAGCLVCSLAVMLRHGGFETETDESLFNPWILNQRLIGCGAFTPAADLKLSEISRLYPLKYTGRRAYTRRALTRTAESGQPCLVTVPGVNAPRHFTALLRLTPHDAVVFDPLCGEKMLSEYDRVCELCLFRPAEGRVFLLRKGIRKMHSA
;
A
#
# COMPACT_ATOMS: atom_id res chain seq x y z
N MET A 1 -27.86 28.26 7.76
CA MET A 1 -26.48 27.75 7.92
C MET A 1 -26.56 26.39 8.54
N SER A 2 -26.67 25.34 7.71
CA SER A 2 -26.66 23.93 8.16
C SER A 2 -25.62 23.20 7.33
N GLY A 3 -24.36 23.38 7.72
CA GLY A 3 -23.26 22.55 7.21
C GLY A 3 -23.41 21.15 7.79
N SER A 4 -23.74 20.24 6.92
CA SER A 4 -24.11 18.87 7.17
C SER A 4 -23.06 18.12 8.01
N LEU A 5 -23.46 17.62 9.16
CA LEU A 5 -22.73 16.64 9.98
C LEU A 5 -22.31 15.37 9.19
N PHE A 6 -22.97 15.13 8.05
CA PHE A 6 -22.70 14.02 7.13
C PHE A 6 -21.39 14.15 6.34
N GLU A 7 -20.91 15.38 6.03
CA GLU A 7 -19.64 15.54 5.29
C GLU A 7 -18.41 15.33 6.18
N LYS A 8 -18.49 15.67 7.48
CA LYS A 8 -17.38 15.40 8.42
C LYS A 8 -17.19 13.92 8.75
N GLY A 9 -18.25 13.11 8.69
CA GLY A 9 -18.20 11.68 8.93
C GLY A 9 -17.60 10.88 7.76
N ARG A 10 -17.91 11.25 6.51
CA ARG A 10 -17.42 10.57 5.31
C ARG A 10 -15.89 10.66 5.16
N GLY A 11 -15.30 11.83 5.43
CA GLY A 11 -13.83 12.01 5.34
C GLY A 11 -13.04 11.18 6.36
N LYS A 12 -13.62 10.91 7.55
CA LYS A 12 -12.98 10.10 8.60
C LYS A 12 -13.04 8.59 8.29
N LEU A 13 -14.15 8.11 7.73
CA LEU A 13 -14.31 6.70 7.31
C LEU A 13 -13.54 6.39 6.01
N GLU A 14 -13.45 7.36 5.09
CA GLU A 14 -12.76 7.17 3.81
C GLU A 14 -11.25 6.96 3.94
N ASN A 15 -10.62 7.35 5.06
CA ASN A 15 -9.18 7.25 5.28
C ASN A 15 -8.79 6.33 6.45
N ALA A 16 -9.71 5.54 6.99
CA ALA A 16 -9.44 4.62 8.10
C ALA A 16 -8.31 3.63 7.78
N TYR A 17 -8.16 3.24 6.50
CA TYR A 17 -7.10 2.36 6.03
C TYR A 17 -5.68 2.93 6.22
N LEU A 18 -5.52 4.23 6.44
CA LEU A 18 -4.22 4.84 6.75
C LEU A 18 -3.72 4.51 8.18
N ASN A 19 -4.54 3.81 8.97
CA ASN A 19 -4.18 3.29 10.29
C ASN A 19 -3.88 1.77 10.27
N TRP A 20 -3.77 1.14 9.11
CA TRP A 20 -3.45 -0.29 9.00
C TRP A 20 -1.95 -0.56 9.21
N LEU A 21 -1.48 -0.30 10.42
CA LEU A 21 -0.07 -0.48 10.76
C LEU A 21 0.26 -1.98 10.92
N GLN A 22 1.46 -2.38 10.50
CA GLN A 22 1.91 -3.76 10.67
C GLN A 22 2.04 -4.18 12.13
N THR A 23 2.21 -3.21 13.04
CA THR A 23 2.27 -3.43 14.49
C THR A 23 0.91 -3.49 15.16
N ASP A 24 -0.18 -3.26 14.42
CA ASP A 24 -1.54 -3.30 14.97
C ASP A 24 -1.83 -4.67 15.60
N PRO A 25 -2.25 -4.71 16.89
CA PRO A 25 -2.57 -5.96 17.57
C PRO A 25 -3.62 -6.81 16.88
N ARG A 26 -4.53 -6.18 16.11
CA ARG A 26 -5.57 -6.88 15.34
C ARG A 26 -4.99 -7.84 14.32
N PHE A 27 -3.79 -7.55 13.76
CA PHE A 27 -3.11 -8.34 12.74
C PHE A 27 -2.02 -9.26 13.31
N ASN A 28 -1.77 -9.21 14.62
CA ASN A 28 -0.68 -9.91 15.29
C ASN A 28 -1.14 -10.90 16.36
N ARG A 29 -2.40 -11.37 16.31
CA ARG A 29 -2.93 -12.37 17.23
C ARG A 29 -2.38 -13.75 16.93
N ASP A 30 -2.29 -14.08 15.64
CA ASP A 30 -1.84 -15.36 15.12
C ASP A 30 -0.64 -15.17 14.18
N GLU A 31 0.05 -16.25 13.85
CA GLU A 31 1.10 -16.24 12.85
C GLU A 31 0.50 -15.91 11.47
N ALA A 32 1.02 -14.88 10.83
CA ALA A 32 0.62 -14.47 9.49
C ALA A 32 1.08 -15.48 8.42
N TRP A 33 2.21 -16.13 8.70
CA TRP A 33 2.83 -17.16 7.85
C TRP A 33 3.18 -18.37 8.71
N PRO A 34 2.21 -19.27 8.99
CA PRO A 34 2.42 -20.45 9.84
C PRO A 34 3.49 -21.36 9.27
N ARG A 35 4.34 -21.90 10.14
CA ARG A 35 5.47 -22.75 9.74
C ARG A 35 5.07 -24.02 8.99
N GLU A 36 3.86 -24.52 9.23
CA GLU A 36 3.29 -25.67 8.50
C GLU A 36 3.15 -25.39 7.00
N LEU A 37 2.83 -24.15 6.64
CA LEU A 37 2.68 -23.69 5.25
C LEU A 37 3.95 -23.03 4.71
N PHE A 38 4.74 -22.43 5.60
CA PHE A 38 5.93 -21.64 5.27
C PHE A 38 7.14 -22.08 6.09
N PRO A 39 7.66 -23.31 5.83
CA PRO A 39 8.71 -23.90 6.66
C PRO A 39 10.04 -23.16 6.64
N LYS A 40 10.22 -22.24 5.71
CA LYS A 40 11.42 -21.41 5.56
C LYS A 40 11.19 -19.94 5.90
N ALA A 41 10.05 -19.59 6.53
CA ALA A 41 9.78 -18.21 6.96
C ALA A 41 10.60 -17.90 8.23
N ASP A 42 11.43 -16.87 8.15
CA ASP A 42 12.22 -16.38 9.29
C ASP A 42 11.37 -15.57 10.27
N PHE A 43 10.32 -14.90 9.75
CA PHE A 43 9.46 -13.96 10.49
C PHE A 43 7.99 -14.30 10.29
N PRO A 44 7.36 -15.09 11.20
CA PRO A 44 5.98 -15.56 11.00
C PRO A 44 4.91 -14.49 11.30
N PHE A 45 5.24 -13.40 12.00
CA PHE A 45 4.27 -12.38 12.40
C PHE A 45 4.26 -11.13 11.52
N PHE A 46 3.08 -10.51 11.40
CA PHE A 46 2.92 -9.27 10.63
C PHE A 46 3.82 -8.14 11.10
N ARG A 47 3.99 -7.96 12.42
CA ARG A 47 4.84 -6.92 13.01
C ARG A 47 6.28 -6.98 12.52
N ASP A 48 6.75 -8.16 12.14
CA ASP A 48 8.15 -8.39 11.76
C ASP A 48 8.36 -8.27 10.24
N ALA A 49 7.40 -8.72 9.44
CA ALA A 49 7.52 -8.81 7.97
C ALA A 49 6.30 -8.29 7.18
N GLY A 50 5.29 -7.74 7.85
CA GLY A 50 4.02 -7.33 7.23
C GLY A 50 4.04 -6.07 6.37
N CYS A 51 5.17 -5.35 6.29
CA CYS A 51 5.24 -4.05 5.62
C CYS A 51 4.76 -4.10 4.16
N LEU A 52 5.12 -5.14 3.42
CA LEU A 52 4.72 -5.29 2.02
C LEU A 52 3.21 -5.51 1.89
N VAL A 53 2.61 -6.36 2.72
CA VAL A 53 1.16 -6.65 2.66
C VAL A 53 0.33 -5.46 3.13
N CYS A 54 0.75 -4.77 4.21
CA CYS A 54 0.09 -3.54 4.67
C CYS A 54 0.13 -2.44 3.60
N SER A 55 1.31 -2.19 3.03
CA SER A 55 1.46 -1.20 1.96
C SER A 55 0.66 -1.56 0.71
N LEU A 56 0.61 -2.86 0.37
CA LEU A 56 -0.19 -3.34 -0.75
C LEU A 56 -1.69 -3.15 -0.49
N ALA A 57 -2.18 -3.46 0.72
CA ALA A 57 -3.57 -3.25 1.10
C ALA A 57 -3.97 -1.77 0.99
N VAL A 58 -3.12 -0.88 1.52
CA VAL A 58 -3.34 0.58 1.41
C VAL A 58 -3.31 1.04 -0.04
N MET A 59 -2.34 0.58 -0.84
CA MET A 59 -2.25 0.91 -2.27
C MET A 59 -3.50 0.47 -3.03
N LEU A 60 -4.02 -0.73 -2.78
CA LEU A 60 -5.24 -1.26 -3.40
C LEU A 60 -6.46 -0.41 -3.01
N ARG A 61 -6.59 -0.09 -1.73
CA ARG A 61 -7.71 0.70 -1.20
C ARG A 61 -7.64 2.15 -1.68
N HIS A 62 -6.49 2.79 -1.53
CA HIS A 62 -6.26 4.17 -1.96
C HIS A 62 -6.48 4.34 -3.47
N GLY A 63 -6.10 3.32 -4.20
CA GLY A 63 -6.20 3.29 -5.65
C GLY A 63 -7.56 2.88 -6.20
N GLY A 64 -8.53 2.52 -5.37
CA GLY A 64 -9.86 2.09 -5.81
C GLY A 64 -9.89 0.71 -6.49
N PHE A 65 -8.85 -0.12 -6.33
CA PHE A 65 -8.89 -1.53 -6.75
C PHE A 65 -9.65 -2.39 -5.75
N GLU A 66 -9.63 -1.99 -4.48
CA GLU A 66 -10.48 -2.53 -3.43
C GLU A 66 -11.47 -1.45 -3.00
N THR A 67 -12.75 -1.77 -3.05
CA THR A 67 -13.85 -0.85 -2.73
C THR A 67 -14.53 -1.18 -1.41
N GLU A 68 -14.21 -2.34 -0.82
CA GLU A 68 -14.79 -2.75 0.45
C GLU A 68 -14.42 -1.76 1.57
N THR A 69 -15.42 -1.22 2.25
CA THR A 69 -15.24 -0.26 3.34
C THR A 69 -15.31 -0.88 4.73
N ASP A 70 -15.88 -2.08 4.83
CA ASP A 70 -15.94 -2.84 6.06
C ASP A 70 -14.58 -3.49 6.31
N GLU A 71 -13.89 -3.06 7.37
CA GLU A 71 -12.59 -3.62 7.75
C GLU A 71 -12.67 -5.11 8.15
N SER A 72 -13.83 -5.63 8.48
CA SER A 72 -14.01 -7.06 8.74
C SER A 72 -13.95 -7.90 7.45
N LEU A 73 -14.20 -7.28 6.29
CA LEU A 73 -14.20 -7.92 4.98
C LEU A 73 -12.95 -7.63 4.17
N PHE A 74 -12.27 -6.49 4.44
CA PHE A 74 -10.99 -6.16 3.84
C PHE A 74 -10.10 -5.34 4.77
N ASN A 75 -8.94 -5.89 5.05
CA ASN A 75 -7.83 -5.28 5.79
C ASN A 75 -6.53 -6.03 5.41
N PRO A 76 -5.34 -5.64 5.90
CA PRO A 76 -4.09 -6.34 5.60
C PRO A 76 -4.12 -7.84 5.95
N TRP A 77 -4.74 -8.23 7.05
CA TRP A 77 -4.85 -9.64 7.43
C TRP A 77 -5.69 -10.43 6.42
N ILE A 78 -6.87 -9.93 6.05
CA ILE A 78 -7.74 -10.58 5.05
C ILE A 78 -7.04 -10.66 3.69
N LEU A 79 -6.33 -9.59 3.27
CA LEU A 79 -5.54 -9.61 2.05
C LEU A 79 -4.47 -10.71 2.12
N ASN A 80 -3.74 -10.83 3.25
CA ASN A 80 -2.74 -11.88 3.43
C ASN A 80 -3.34 -13.28 3.27
N GLN A 81 -4.49 -13.54 3.88
CA GLN A 81 -5.18 -14.83 3.76
C GLN A 81 -5.59 -15.12 2.30
N ARG A 82 -6.09 -14.13 1.57
CA ARG A 82 -6.41 -14.25 0.13
C ARG A 82 -5.16 -14.55 -0.70
N LEU A 83 -4.02 -13.90 -0.40
CA LEU A 83 -2.74 -14.13 -1.07
C LEU A 83 -2.17 -15.51 -0.78
N ILE A 84 -2.29 -16.00 0.46
CA ILE A 84 -1.95 -17.38 0.82
C ILE A 84 -2.82 -18.35 0.03
N GLY A 85 -4.12 -18.18 0.05
CA GLY A 85 -5.08 -19.05 -0.64
C GLY A 85 -4.86 -19.16 -2.15
N CYS A 86 -4.33 -18.12 -2.80
CA CYS A 86 -3.99 -18.17 -4.22
C CYS A 86 -2.53 -18.59 -4.51
N GLY A 87 -1.75 -18.97 -3.49
CA GLY A 87 -0.36 -19.44 -3.65
C GLY A 87 0.62 -18.34 -4.04
N ALA A 88 0.35 -17.09 -3.61
CA ALA A 88 1.17 -15.94 -3.98
C ALA A 88 2.52 -15.87 -3.26
N PHE A 89 2.75 -16.68 -2.24
CA PHE A 89 4.01 -16.69 -1.49
C PHE A 89 4.96 -17.81 -1.89
N THR A 90 6.25 -17.61 -1.64
CA THR A 90 7.26 -18.67 -1.65
C THR A 90 7.22 -19.44 -0.33
N PRO A 91 7.92 -20.61 -0.22
CA PRO A 91 8.07 -21.30 1.06
C PRO A 91 8.76 -20.48 2.18
N ALA A 92 9.48 -19.40 1.81
CA ALA A 92 10.09 -18.47 2.73
C ALA A 92 9.18 -17.27 3.08
N ALA A 93 7.89 -17.35 2.73
CA ALA A 93 6.89 -16.28 2.87
C ALA A 93 7.21 -14.99 2.08
N ASP A 94 8.04 -15.06 1.05
CA ASP A 94 8.25 -13.93 0.14
C ASP A 94 7.06 -13.79 -0.81
N LEU A 95 6.41 -12.65 -0.83
CA LEU A 95 5.30 -12.36 -1.73
C LEU A 95 5.79 -12.17 -3.17
N LYS A 96 5.29 -12.99 -4.07
CA LYS A 96 5.46 -12.81 -5.52
C LYS A 96 4.46 -11.78 -6.04
N LEU A 97 4.91 -10.52 -6.21
CA LEU A 97 4.05 -9.40 -6.63
C LEU A 97 3.32 -9.65 -7.97
N SER A 98 3.85 -10.51 -8.83
CA SER A 98 3.18 -10.92 -10.08
C SER A 98 1.83 -11.60 -9.83
N GLU A 99 1.69 -12.29 -8.70
CA GLU A 99 0.48 -13.07 -8.37
C GLU A 99 -0.70 -12.21 -7.94
N ILE A 100 -0.48 -10.90 -7.69
CA ILE A 100 -1.55 -9.97 -7.35
C ILE A 100 -2.64 -9.92 -8.42
N SER A 101 -2.29 -10.18 -9.68
CA SER A 101 -3.21 -10.23 -10.81
C SER A 101 -4.26 -11.35 -10.72
N ARG A 102 -4.06 -12.34 -9.85
CA ARG A 102 -5.04 -13.39 -9.57
C ARG A 102 -6.23 -12.90 -8.75
N LEU A 103 -6.02 -11.86 -7.95
CA LEU A 103 -7.03 -11.31 -7.05
C LEU A 103 -7.59 -9.97 -7.52
N TYR A 104 -6.78 -9.19 -8.22
CA TYR A 104 -7.11 -7.82 -8.61
C TYR A 104 -6.80 -7.57 -10.08
N PRO A 105 -7.53 -6.68 -10.76
CA PRO A 105 -7.24 -6.30 -12.15
C PRO A 105 -6.01 -5.37 -12.19
N LEU A 106 -4.90 -5.85 -11.69
CA LEU A 106 -3.66 -5.12 -11.50
C LEU A 106 -2.48 -6.01 -11.87
N LYS A 107 -1.62 -5.55 -12.78
CA LYS A 107 -0.42 -6.27 -13.21
C LYS A 107 0.82 -5.61 -12.62
N TYR A 108 1.64 -6.38 -11.92
CA TYR A 108 2.99 -5.96 -11.56
C TYR A 108 3.86 -5.87 -12.80
N THR A 109 4.54 -4.73 -13.01
CA THR A 109 5.34 -4.45 -14.22
C THR A 109 6.84 -4.41 -13.94
N GLY A 110 7.24 -4.59 -12.69
CA GLY A 110 8.65 -4.68 -12.30
C GLY A 110 9.09 -3.61 -11.32
N ARG A 111 10.39 -3.57 -11.08
CA ARG A 111 11.06 -2.59 -10.23
C ARG A 111 11.85 -1.60 -11.06
N ARG A 112 11.97 -0.39 -10.56
CA ARG A 112 12.81 0.66 -11.15
C ARG A 112 13.57 1.38 -10.03
N ALA A 113 14.84 1.68 -10.26
CA ALA A 113 15.60 2.53 -9.35
C ALA A 113 14.88 3.86 -9.15
N TYR A 114 14.87 4.33 -7.91
CA TYR A 114 14.24 5.60 -7.58
C TYR A 114 14.98 6.76 -8.25
N THR A 115 14.20 7.61 -8.90
CA THR A 115 14.55 9.01 -9.20
C THR A 115 13.29 9.84 -9.01
N ARG A 116 13.42 11.10 -8.61
CA ARG A 116 12.27 12.01 -8.49
C ARG A 116 11.45 12.04 -9.79
N ARG A 117 12.12 12.12 -10.94
CA ARG A 117 11.47 12.11 -12.26
C ARG A 117 10.68 10.82 -12.51
N ALA A 118 11.21 9.66 -12.12
CA ALA A 118 10.51 8.39 -12.27
C ALA A 118 9.25 8.35 -11.40
N LEU A 119 9.36 8.76 -10.13
CA LEU A 119 8.22 8.86 -9.20
C LEU A 119 7.14 9.80 -9.74
N THR A 120 7.53 11.01 -10.15
CA THR A 120 6.59 12.01 -10.70
C THR A 120 5.84 11.44 -11.92
N ARG A 121 6.54 10.87 -12.89
CA ARG A 121 5.92 10.26 -14.08
C ARG A 121 4.94 9.12 -13.70
N THR A 122 5.33 8.27 -12.74
CA THR A 122 4.48 7.18 -12.27
C THR A 122 3.19 7.72 -11.66
N ALA A 123 3.29 8.69 -10.77
CA ALA A 123 2.13 9.30 -10.13
C ALA A 123 1.24 10.08 -11.11
N GLU A 124 1.84 10.85 -12.03
CA GLU A 124 1.11 11.61 -13.06
C GLU A 124 0.38 10.69 -14.04
N SER A 125 0.94 9.52 -14.35
CA SER A 125 0.28 8.50 -15.18
C SER A 125 -0.81 7.73 -14.45
N GLY A 126 -1.04 8.01 -13.16
CA GLY A 126 -2.01 7.31 -12.34
C GLY A 126 -1.63 5.86 -12.03
N GLN A 127 -0.38 5.47 -12.20
CA GLN A 127 0.06 4.11 -11.91
C GLN A 127 0.22 3.88 -10.41
N PRO A 128 -0.37 2.82 -9.85
CA PRO A 128 -0.12 2.43 -8.48
C PRO A 128 1.35 2.09 -8.26
N CYS A 129 1.87 2.49 -7.11
CA CYS A 129 3.29 2.33 -6.83
C CYS A 129 3.53 2.06 -5.35
N LEU A 130 4.35 1.03 -5.07
CA LEU A 130 5.01 0.92 -3.78
C LEU A 130 6.41 1.50 -3.90
N VAL A 131 6.84 2.14 -2.83
CA VAL A 131 8.19 2.72 -2.71
C VAL A 131 8.97 1.92 -1.69
N THR A 132 10.21 1.55 -2.01
CA THR A 132 11.08 0.86 -1.05
C THR A 132 12.11 1.82 -0.48
N VAL A 133 12.31 1.72 0.82
CA VAL A 133 13.28 2.44 1.61
C VAL A 133 14.14 1.44 2.40
N PRO A 134 15.28 1.82 2.99
CA PRO A 134 16.01 0.95 3.90
C PRO A 134 15.14 0.53 5.08
N GLY A 135 15.14 -0.73 5.44
CA GLY A 135 14.48 -1.23 6.65
C GLY A 135 15.37 -1.11 7.87
N VAL A 136 14.78 -1.08 9.06
CA VAL A 136 15.54 -1.06 10.33
C VAL A 136 16.21 -2.42 10.57
N ASN A 137 15.46 -3.51 10.37
CA ASN A 137 15.93 -4.89 10.61
C ASN A 137 15.88 -5.75 9.34
N ALA A 138 15.65 -5.15 8.19
CA ALA A 138 15.55 -5.82 6.90
C ALA A 138 16.19 -4.96 5.81
N PRO A 139 16.72 -5.54 4.73
CA PRO A 139 17.34 -4.77 3.66
C PRO A 139 16.35 -3.83 2.96
N ARG A 140 15.05 -4.07 3.07
CA ARG A 140 14.00 -3.26 2.44
C ARG A 140 12.78 -3.14 3.35
N HIS A 141 12.22 -1.93 3.37
CA HIS A 141 10.92 -1.62 3.94
C HIS A 141 10.02 -1.07 2.82
N PHE A 142 8.78 -1.54 2.77
CA PHE A 142 7.82 -1.15 1.74
C PHE A 142 6.85 -0.10 2.28
N THR A 143 6.59 0.91 1.46
CA THR A 143 5.61 1.97 1.71
C THR A 143 4.70 2.11 0.49
N ALA A 144 3.51 2.66 0.64
CA ALA A 144 2.60 2.92 -0.48
C ALA A 144 2.60 4.40 -0.85
N LEU A 145 2.80 4.72 -2.13
CA LEU A 145 2.65 6.09 -2.61
C LEU A 145 1.18 6.52 -2.52
N LEU A 146 0.91 7.62 -1.79
CA LEU A 146 -0.41 8.20 -1.66
C LEU A 146 -0.63 9.37 -2.61
N ARG A 147 0.27 10.35 -2.60
CA ARG A 147 0.15 11.56 -3.43
C ARG A 147 1.49 12.26 -3.62
N LEU A 148 1.57 13.06 -4.67
CA LEU A 148 2.66 14.03 -4.84
C LEU A 148 2.28 15.35 -4.17
N THR A 149 3.31 16.05 -3.70
CA THR A 149 3.27 17.47 -3.37
C THR A 149 4.19 18.23 -4.33
N PRO A 150 4.16 19.57 -4.39
CA PRO A 150 5.06 20.35 -5.27
C PRO A 150 6.53 20.01 -5.07
N HIS A 151 6.94 19.70 -3.85
CA HIS A 151 8.35 19.51 -3.51
C HIS A 151 8.69 18.10 -3.04
N ASP A 152 7.68 17.23 -2.76
CA ASP A 152 7.89 15.91 -2.18
C ASP A 152 6.79 14.92 -2.59
N ALA A 153 6.71 13.79 -1.90
CA ALA A 153 5.63 12.82 -1.99
C ALA A 153 5.22 12.38 -0.58
N VAL A 154 3.93 12.09 -0.41
CA VAL A 154 3.40 11.48 0.80
C VAL A 154 3.24 9.99 0.54
N VAL A 155 3.75 9.20 1.45
CA VAL A 155 3.62 7.75 1.46
C VAL A 155 2.88 7.28 2.71
N PHE A 156 2.27 6.12 2.65
CA PHE A 156 1.87 5.36 3.82
C PHE A 156 3.02 4.46 4.24
N ASP A 157 3.50 4.63 5.46
CA ASP A 157 4.48 3.75 6.10
C ASP A 157 3.76 2.81 7.07
N PRO A 158 3.86 1.48 6.91
CA PRO A 158 3.25 0.50 7.81
C PRO A 158 3.70 0.58 9.27
N LEU A 159 4.76 1.30 9.58
CA LEU A 159 5.23 1.48 10.96
C LEU A 159 4.64 2.71 11.66
N CYS A 160 4.29 3.76 10.90
CA CYS A 160 3.89 5.04 11.50
C CYS A 160 2.74 5.78 10.80
N GLY A 161 2.18 5.24 9.70
CA GLY A 161 1.12 5.89 8.94
C GLY A 161 1.63 6.84 7.85
N GLU A 162 0.96 7.98 7.64
CA GLU A 162 1.40 8.95 6.62
C GLU A 162 2.76 9.58 6.99
N LYS A 163 3.64 9.64 6.00
CA LYS A 163 4.98 10.19 6.12
C LYS A 163 5.42 10.88 4.83
N MET A 164 6.26 11.90 4.93
CA MET A 164 6.90 12.51 3.77
C MET A 164 8.06 11.64 3.27
N LEU A 165 8.21 11.52 1.96
CA LEU A 165 9.27 10.68 1.40
C LEU A 165 10.67 11.23 1.69
N SER A 166 10.80 12.57 1.84
CA SER A 166 12.05 13.24 2.24
C SER A 166 12.50 12.97 3.67
N GLU A 167 11.64 12.40 4.52
CA GLU A 167 11.99 12.03 5.89
C GLU A 167 12.80 10.72 5.97
N TYR A 168 12.99 10.04 4.85
CA TYR A 168 13.86 8.86 4.77
C TYR A 168 15.23 9.28 4.26
N ASP A 169 16.29 8.75 4.87
CA ASP A 169 17.67 9.01 4.46
C ASP A 169 17.94 8.60 3.00
N ARG A 170 17.22 7.58 2.54
CA ARG A 170 17.36 7.06 1.19
C ARG A 170 16.06 6.45 0.69
N VAL A 171 15.78 6.65 -0.59
CA VAL A 171 14.75 5.91 -1.34
C VAL A 171 15.45 4.97 -2.32
N CYS A 172 15.07 3.70 -2.32
CA CYS A 172 15.77 2.66 -3.09
C CYS A 172 15.14 2.44 -4.47
N GLU A 173 13.90 1.96 -4.49
CA GLU A 173 13.25 1.51 -5.73
C GLU A 173 11.75 1.85 -5.73
N LEU A 174 11.17 1.86 -6.92
CA LEU A 174 9.75 1.90 -7.18
C LEU A 174 9.29 0.51 -7.65
N CYS A 175 8.31 -0.07 -6.98
CA CYS A 175 7.59 -1.26 -7.45
C CYS A 175 6.35 -0.79 -8.21
N LEU A 176 6.32 -1.03 -9.51
CA LEU A 176 5.36 -0.44 -10.43
C LEU A 176 4.24 -1.44 -10.76
N PHE A 177 3.02 -0.93 -10.80
CA PHE A 177 1.86 -1.69 -11.22
C PHE A 177 1.12 -0.96 -12.31
N ARG A 178 0.40 -1.69 -13.14
CA ARG A 178 -0.46 -1.14 -14.18
C ARG A 178 -1.85 -1.76 -14.06
N PRO A 179 -2.94 -0.98 -14.12
CA PRO A 179 -4.28 -1.52 -14.24
C PRO A 179 -4.37 -2.47 -15.44
N ALA A 180 -5.11 -3.57 -15.34
CA ALA A 180 -5.49 -4.36 -16.49
C ALA A 180 -6.30 -3.49 -17.46
N GLU A 181 -6.21 -3.78 -18.75
CA GLU A 181 -6.84 -2.98 -19.82
C GLU A 181 -8.33 -2.73 -19.54
N GLY A 182 -8.77 -1.49 -19.76
CA GLY A 182 -10.16 -1.04 -19.60
C GLY A 182 -10.52 -0.35 -18.28
N ARG A 183 -9.61 -0.23 -17.31
CA ARG A 183 -9.84 0.55 -16.08
C ARG A 183 -8.91 1.76 -16.00
N VAL A 184 -9.50 2.95 -16.01
CA VAL A 184 -8.79 4.21 -15.75
C VAL A 184 -8.64 4.39 -14.24
N PHE A 185 -7.41 4.54 -13.80
CA PHE A 185 -7.08 4.82 -12.41
C PHE A 185 -7.30 6.30 -12.10
N LEU A 186 -8.15 6.59 -11.14
CA LEU A 186 -8.31 7.94 -10.62
C LEU A 186 -7.47 8.09 -9.33
N LEU A 187 -6.16 8.36 -9.47
CA LEU A 187 -5.48 9.06 -8.39
C LEU A 187 -6.25 10.36 -8.16
N ARG A 188 -6.84 10.53 -6.97
CA ARG A 188 -7.54 11.77 -6.61
C ARG A 188 -6.53 12.92 -6.76
N LYS A 189 -6.59 13.63 -7.89
CA LYS A 189 -5.95 14.93 -8.03
C LYS A 189 -6.56 15.80 -6.94
N GLY A 190 -5.74 16.23 -5.99
CA GLY A 190 -6.12 17.29 -5.07
C GLY A 190 -6.50 18.51 -5.90
N ILE A 191 -7.81 18.72 -6.11
CA ILE A 191 -8.33 19.87 -6.84
C ILE A 191 -8.09 21.07 -5.95
N ARG A 192 -6.97 21.77 -6.14
CA ARG A 192 -6.89 23.17 -5.77
C ARG A 192 -7.71 23.92 -6.81
N LYS A 193 -8.94 24.31 -6.46
CA LYS A 193 -9.57 25.47 -7.08
C LYS A 193 -8.71 26.68 -6.71
N MET A 194 -7.85 27.10 -7.62
CA MET A 194 -7.31 28.45 -7.60
C MET A 194 -8.48 29.38 -7.94
N HIS A 195 -9.01 30.07 -6.94
CA HIS A 195 -9.81 31.23 -7.19
C HIS A 195 -8.84 32.31 -7.68
N SER A 196 -8.89 32.59 -8.97
CA SER A 196 -8.34 33.81 -9.54
C SER A 196 -9.21 34.98 -9.06
N ALA A 197 -8.58 35.91 -8.36
CA ALA A 197 -9.12 37.24 -8.12
C ALA A 197 -9.18 38.05 -9.41
#